data_eef652e4bfecadebdc4b7ea433198c83
#
_entry.id   eef652e4bfecadebdc4b7ea433198c83
#
_cell.length_a   1.000
_cell.length_b   1.000
_cell.length_c   1.000
_cell.angle_alpha   90.00
_cell.angle_beta   90.00
_cell.angle_gamma   90.00
#
_symmetry.space_group_name_H-M   'P 1'
#
loop_
_entity.id
_entity.type
_entity.pdbx_description
1 polymer ?
#
loop_
_entity_poly.entity_id
_entity_poly.type
_entity_poly.pdbx_seq_one_letter_code
_entity_poly.pdbx_strand_id
1 'polypeptide(L)'
;MKKSDNNVVSLFEQTNQGVQKAVLTDSMKMKRGGSLSNPIVAYETWGKLSKQKDNVVVILTGLSASSHVASHSNNSKPGWWEGIVGPDKAIDTNKFYVICVNCLLYTSPSPRDSAL
;
A
#
# COMPACT_ATOMS: atom_id res chain seq x y z
N MET A 1 18.27 13.50 5.47
CA MET A 1 17.77 12.47 4.55
C MET A 1 18.91 11.82 3.80
N LYS A 2 18.91 10.55 3.71
CA LYS A 2 19.99 9.80 3.09
C LYS A 2 19.74 9.64 1.61
N LYS A 3 20.83 9.67 0.82
CA LYS A 3 20.72 9.51 -0.62
C LYS A 3 20.17 8.13 -0.99
N SER A 4 20.54 7.09 -0.23
CA SER A 4 20.05 5.76 -0.50
C SER A 4 18.53 5.66 -0.34
N ASP A 5 17.98 6.35 0.66
CA ASP A 5 16.55 6.37 0.87
C ASP A 5 15.83 7.07 -0.29
N ASN A 6 16.38 8.18 -0.77
CA ASN A 6 15.83 8.90 -1.89
C ASN A 6 15.86 8.06 -3.16
N ASN A 7 16.96 7.33 -3.40
CA ASN A 7 17.07 6.47 -4.56
C ASN A 7 16.07 5.32 -4.53
N VAL A 8 15.88 4.71 -3.37
CA VAL A 8 14.90 3.63 -3.20
C VAL A 8 13.49 4.14 -3.47
N VAL A 9 13.16 5.28 -2.89
CA VAL A 9 11.84 5.89 -3.09
C VAL A 9 11.61 6.20 -4.56
N SER A 10 12.58 6.82 -5.22
CA SER A 10 12.47 7.18 -6.62
C SER A 10 12.26 5.95 -7.52
N LEU A 11 13.04 4.90 -7.27
CA LEU A 11 12.92 3.68 -8.06
C LEU A 11 11.54 3.03 -7.86
N PHE A 12 11.08 3.00 -6.63
CA PHE A 12 9.79 2.42 -6.31
C PHE A 12 8.65 3.20 -6.98
N GLU A 13 8.74 4.51 -6.97
CA GLU A 13 7.73 5.37 -7.57
C GLU A 13 7.70 5.25 -9.09
N GLN A 14 8.84 5.00 -9.71
CA GLN A 14 8.89 4.77 -11.16
C GLN A 14 8.12 3.53 -11.57
N THR A 15 8.15 2.51 -10.73
CA THR A 15 7.51 1.23 -11.06
C THR A 15 6.11 1.10 -10.49
N ASN A 16 5.79 1.88 -9.45
CA ASN A 16 4.52 1.76 -8.73
C ASN A 16 3.91 3.14 -8.55
N GLN A 17 3.47 3.71 -9.64
CA GLN A 17 2.92 5.05 -9.67
C GLN A 17 1.72 5.19 -8.72
N GLY A 18 1.73 6.25 -7.93
CA GLY A 18 0.64 6.53 -7.00
C GLY A 18 0.73 5.80 -5.68
N VAL A 19 1.73 4.95 -5.49
CA VAL A 19 1.92 4.23 -4.24
C VAL A 19 2.62 5.12 -3.23
N GLN A 20 2.10 5.14 -2.01
CA GLN A 20 2.71 5.86 -0.89
C GLN A 20 3.45 4.88 0.00
N LYS A 21 4.37 5.39 0.80
CA LYS A 21 5.17 4.56 1.70
C LYS A 21 5.17 5.15 3.10
N ALA A 22 5.06 4.26 4.07
CA ALA A 22 5.19 4.62 5.47
C ALA A 22 6.30 3.79 6.08
N VAL A 23 7.22 4.44 6.76
CA VAL A 23 8.30 3.77 7.49
C VAL A 23 7.88 3.67 8.95
N LEU A 24 7.81 2.45 9.46
CA LEU A 24 7.48 2.25 10.85
C LEU A 24 8.73 2.53 11.69
N THR A 25 8.57 3.34 12.73
CA THR A 25 9.71 3.80 13.53
C THR A 25 10.24 2.76 14.49
N ASP A 26 9.40 1.81 14.89
CA ASP A 26 9.79 0.76 15.81
C ASP A 26 10.11 -0.52 15.06
N SER A 27 10.98 -1.33 15.64
CA SER A 27 11.20 -2.66 15.09
C SER A 27 9.99 -3.53 15.38
N MET A 28 9.67 -4.42 14.45
CA MET A 28 8.57 -5.36 14.61
C MET A 28 9.12 -6.73 14.92
N LYS A 29 8.76 -7.25 16.09
CA LYS A 29 9.16 -8.59 16.48
C LYS A 29 8.27 -9.62 15.78
N MET A 30 8.91 -10.59 15.17
CA MET A 30 8.18 -11.66 14.49
C MET A 30 7.77 -12.72 15.50
N LYS A 31 6.59 -13.28 15.30
CA LYS A 31 6.02 -14.24 16.23
C LYS A 31 6.89 -15.48 16.41
N ARG A 32 7.58 -15.90 15.37
CA ARG A 32 8.42 -17.09 15.38
C ARG A 32 9.90 -16.78 15.55
N GLY A 33 10.23 -15.59 15.99
CA GLY A 33 11.61 -15.17 16.17
C GLY A 33 12.08 -14.21 15.11
N GLY A 34 13.15 -13.47 15.42
CA GLY A 34 13.64 -12.43 14.55
C GLY A 34 12.86 -11.15 14.68
N SER A 35 13.35 -10.12 14.02
CA SER A 35 12.69 -8.82 14.01
C SER A 35 12.98 -8.10 12.71
N LEU A 36 12.10 -7.17 12.35
CA LEU A 36 12.28 -6.27 11.22
C LEU A 36 12.53 -4.86 11.78
N SER A 37 13.64 -4.25 11.36
CA SER A 37 13.94 -2.89 11.76
C SER A 37 13.33 -1.91 10.78
N ASN A 38 12.49 -1.02 11.29
CA ASN A 38 11.89 0.06 10.52
C ASN A 38 11.29 -0.42 9.20
N PRO A 39 10.36 -1.39 9.23
CA PRO A 39 9.79 -1.91 7.98
C PRO A 39 9.07 -0.81 7.22
N ILE A 40 9.16 -0.88 5.90
CA ILE A 40 8.50 0.05 5.00
C ILE A 40 7.22 -0.61 4.50
N VAL A 41 6.11 0.11 4.66
CA VAL A 41 4.81 -0.36 4.21
C VAL A 41 4.38 0.51 3.02
N ALA A 42 4.12 -0.13 1.91
CA ALA A 42 3.60 0.54 0.71
C ALA A 42 2.09 0.41 0.68
N TYR A 43 1.40 1.49 0.31
CA TYR A 43 -0.06 1.51 0.32
C TYR A 43 -0.57 2.52 -0.68
N GLU A 44 -1.85 2.38 -1.03
CA GLU A 44 -2.57 3.36 -1.83
C GLU A 44 -3.86 3.73 -1.10
N THR A 45 -4.36 4.90 -1.39
CA THR A 45 -5.56 5.42 -0.72
C THR A 45 -6.55 5.98 -1.73
N TRP A 46 -7.82 5.96 -1.37
CA TRP A 46 -8.92 6.53 -2.13
C TRP A 46 -9.86 7.26 -1.19
N GLY A 47 -10.47 8.33 -1.68
CA GLY A 47 -11.43 9.08 -0.88
C GLY A 47 -10.76 10.04 0.09
N LYS A 48 -11.50 10.45 1.08
CA LYS A 48 -11.06 11.48 2.01
C LYS A 48 -11.36 11.07 3.45
N LEU A 49 -10.37 11.23 4.30
CA LEU A 49 -10.52 10.92 5.73
C LEU A 49 -11.39 11.99 6.40
N SER A 50 -12.38 11.54 7.18
CA SER A 50 -13.24 12.46 7.93
C SER A 50 -12.49 13.10 9.08
N LYS A 51 -13.03 14.19 9.61
CA LYS A 51 -12.43 14.86 10.77
C LYS A 51 -12.40 13.95 11.99
N GLN A 52 -13.43 13.15 12.18
CA GLN A 52 -13.51 12.19 13.29
C GLN A 52 -12.68 10.93 13.04
N LYS A 53 -12.18 10.76 11.81
CA LYS A 53 -11.39 9.58 11.43
C LYS A 53 -12.15 8.27 11.63
N ASP A 54 -13.44 8.30 11.35
CA ASP A 54 -14.34 7.17 11.58
C ASP A 54 -14.89 6.57 10.30
N ASN A 55 -14.33 6.96 9.14
CA ASN A 55 -14.81 6.49 7.86
C ASN A 55 -13.76 5.67 7.08
N VAL A 56 -12.87 4.99 7.78
CA VAL A 56 -11.78 4.25 7.16
C VAL A 56 -12.20 2.82 6.83
N VAL A 57 -11.89 2.39 5.61
CA VAL A 57 -12.02 1.01 5.18
C VAL A 57 -10.62 0.52 4.81
N VAL A 58 -10.17 -0.56 5.45
CA VAL A 58 -8.87 -1.16 5.16
C VAL A 58 -9.08 -2.41 4.33
N ILE A 59 -8.42 -2.46 3.18
CA ILE A 59 -8.46 -3.62 2.30
C ILE A 59 -7.13 -4.35 2.40
N LEU A 60 -7.21 -5.63 2.69
CA LEU A 60 -6.03 -6.49 2.78
C LEU A 60 -5.90 -7.28 1.48
N THR A 61 -4.72 -7.21 0.88
CA THR A 61 -4.47 -7.94 -0.37
C THR A 61 -4.24 -9.40 -0.11
N GLY A 62 -4.54 -10.22 -1.12
CA GLY A 62 -4.07 -11.59 -1.15
C GLY A 62 -2.60 -11.65 -1.50
N LEU A 63 -2.10 -12.86 -1.70
CA LEU A 63 -0.66 -13.08 -1.92
C LEU A 63 -0.16 -12.44 -3.21
N SER A 64 -0.94 -12.49 -4.27
CA SER A 64 -0.50 -12.01 -5.59
C SER A 64 -1.06 -10.63 -5.96
N ALA A 65 -1.96 -10.09 -5.17
CA ALA A 65 -2.54 -8.78 -5.46
C ALA A 65 -1.67 -7.66 -4.92
N SER A 66 -1.74 -6.51 -5.56
CA SER A 66 -1.01 -5.32 -5.11
C SER A 66 -1.94 -4.37 -4.36
N SER A 67 -1.40 -3.24 -3.92
CA SER A 67 -2.20 -2.19 -3.29
C SER A 67 -3.12 -1.48 -4.28
N HIS A 68 -2.97 -1.72 -5.58
CA HIS A 68 -3.75 -1.02 -6.60
C HIS A 68 -5.11 -1.68 -6.81
N VAL A 69 -6.01 -1.40 -5.87
CA VAL A 69 -7.37 -1.96 -5.86
C VAL A 69 -8.21 -1.36 -6.98
N ALA A 70 -8.06 -0.06 -7.20
CA ALA A 70 -8.85 0.69 -8.17
C ALA A 70 -8.01 1.83 -8.73
N SER A 71 -8.46 2.41 -9.84
CA SER A 71 -7.83 3.59 -10.40
C SER A 71 -8.01 4.80 -9.47
N HIS A 72 -7.11 5.74 -9.56
CA HIS A 72 -7.20 7.04 -8.88
C HIS A 72 -6.42 8.08 -9.67
N SER A 73 -6.43 9.32 -9.19
CA SER A 73 -5.86 10.46 -9.93
C SER A 73 -4.38 10.29 -10.23
N ASN A 74 -3.63 9.61 -9.37
CA ASN A 74 -2.20 9.41 -9.56
C ASN A 74 -1.86 8.15 -10.36
N ASN A 75 -2.83 7.28 -10.58
CA ASN A 75 -2.66 6.09 -11.40
C ASN A 75 -4.02 5.70 -11.98
N SER A 76 -4.19 5.99 -13.26
CA SER A 76 -5.47 5.77 -13.94
C SER A 76 -5.67 4.34 -14.42
N LYS A 77 -4.69 3.47 -14.24
CA LYS A 77 -4.84 2.07 -14.64
C LYS A 77 -5.92 1.40 -13.78
N PRO A 78 -6.75 0.53 -14.37
CA PRO A 78 -7.75 -0.19 -13.57
C PRO A 78 -7.09 -1.07 -12.52
N GLY A 79 -7.69 -1.11 -11.34
CA GLY A 79 -7.24 -1.97 -10.27
C GLY A 79 -7.89 -3.35 -10.31
N TRP A 80 -7.43 -4.23 -9.42
CA TRP A 80 -7.94 -5.61 -9.41
C TRP A 80 -9.36 -5.71 -8.84
N TRP A 81 -9.85 -4.67 -8.21
CA TRP A 81 -11.21 -4.63 -7.68
C TRP A 81 -11.96 -3.38 -8.16
N GLU A 82 -11.68 -3.00 -9.38
CA GLU A 82 -12.18 -1.76 -9.97
C GLU A 82 -13.69 -1.64 -9.90
N GLY A 83 -14.41 -2.74 -10.05
CA GLY A 83 -15.88 -2.72 -10.05
C GLY A 83 -16.48 -2.53 -8.66
N ILE A 84 -15.70 -2.68 -7.60
CA ILE A 84 -16.21 -2.66 -6.22
C ILE A 84 -15.82 -1.36 -5.51
N VAL A 85 -14.62 -0.84 -5.77
CA VAL A 85 -14.09 0.34 -5.09
C VAL A 85 -14.13 1.53 -6.04
N GLY A 86 -14.75 2.60 -5.60
CA GLY A 86 -14.80 3.82 -6.39
C GLY A 86 -16.02 4.66 -6.03
N PRO A 87 -16.15 5.83 -6.68
CA PRO A 87 -17.32 6.69 -6.44
C PRO A 87 -18.60 5.97 -6.80
N ASP A 88 -19.56 5.98 -5.89
CA ASP A 88 -20.89 5.38 -6.06
C ASP A 88 -20.85 3.86 -6.28
N LYS A 89 -19.76 3.20 -5.90
CA LYS A 89 -19.64 1.75 -5.97
C LYS A 89 -19.92 1.14 -4.61
N ALA A 90 -19.80 -0.19 -4.51
CA ALA A 90 -20.10 -0.90 -3.25
C ALA A 90 -19.26 -0.38 -2.08
N ILE A 91 -17.96 -0.16 -2.33
CA ILE A 91 -17.11 0.55 -1.39
C ILE A 91 -16.95 1.97 -1.95
N ASP A 92 -17.82 2.85 -1.46
CA ASP A 92 -18.01 4.18 -2.04
C ASP A 92 -16.96 5.15 -1.54
N THR A 93 -16.05 5.54 -2.41
CA THR A 93 -14.97 6.46 -2.05
C THR A 93 -15.44 7.90 -1.87
N ASN A 94 -16.69 8.20 -2.16
CA ASN A 94 -17.28 9.49 -1.78
C ASN A 94 -17.57 9.56 -0.28
N LYS A 95 -17.74 8.40 0.37
CA LYS A 95 -18.10 8.31 1.79
C LYS A 95 -16.95 7.81 2.64
N PHE A 96 -16.16 6.90 2.11
CA PHE A 96 -15.12 6.21 2.87
C PHE A 96 -13.74 6.58 2.40
N TYR A 97 -12.82 6.63 3.35
CA TYR A 97 -11.39 6.73 3.09
C TYR A 97 -10.85 5.30 3.04
N VAL A 98 -10.49 4.85 1.85
CA VAL A 98 -10.08 3.47 1.62
C VAL A 98 -8.56 3.39 1.59
N ILE A 99 -8.01 2.44 2.32
CA ILE A 99 -6.56 2.17 2.33
C ILE A 99 -6.36 0.71 1.94
N CYS A 100 -5.49 0.47 0.99
CA CYS A 100 -5.06 -0.88 0.66
C CYS A 100 -3.54 -0.97 0.81
N VAL A 101 -3.09 -1.91 1.62
CA VAL A 101 -1.69 -2.08 1.96
C VAL A 101 -1.12 -3.23 1.13
N ASN A 102 0.05 -3.01 0.54
CA ASN A 102 0.74 -4.08 -0.19
C ASN A 102 1.17 -5.18 0.76
N CYS A 103 1.21 -6.41 0.23
CA CYS A 103 1.89 -7.49 0.92
C CYS A 103 3.36 -7.12 1.13
N LEU A 104 3.93 -7.48 2.27
CA LEU A 104 5.32 -7.17 2.57
C LEU A 104 6.29 -7.77 1.55
N LEU A 105 5.88 -8.82 0.84
CA LEU A 105 6.69 -9.39 -0.23
C LEU A 105 6.93 -8.42 -1.38
N TYR A 106 6.09 -7.40 -1.54
CA TYR A 106 6.24 -6.39 -2.58
C TYR A 106 7.00 -5.16 -2.10
N THR A 107 7.26 -5.05 -0.80
CA THR A 107 7.93 -3.88 -0.23
C THR A 107 9.38 -4.16 0.15
N SER A 108 9.76 -5.43 0.25
CA SER A 108 11.13 -5.80 0.57
C SER A 108 11.47 -7.13 -0.10
N PRO A 109 12.75 -7.33 -0.47
CA PRO A 109 13.16 -8.59 -1.07
C PRO A 109 12.89 -9.76 -0.13
N SER A 110 12.52 -10.89 -0.71
CA SER A 110 12.34 -12.12 0.04
C SER A 110 13.07 -13.24 -0.69
N PRO A 111 13.43 -14.32 0.02
CA PRO A 111 14.02 -15.48 -0.64
C PRO A 111 13.16 -16.06 -1.75
N ARG A 112 11.85 -16.02 -1.58
CA ARG A 112 10.93 -16.49 -2.60
C ARG A 112 11.01 -15.65 -3.87
N ASP A 113 11.02 -14.32 -3.71
CA ASP A 113 11.11 -13.41 -4.85
C ASP A 113 12.46 -13.56 -5.54
N SER A 114 13.52 -13.74 -4.76
CA SER A 114 14.86 -13.96 -5.31
C SER A 114 14.96 -15.27 -6.07
N ALA A 115 14.21 -16.28 -5.66
CA ALA A 115 14.22 -17.57 -6.33
C ALA A 115 13.48 -17.55 -7.67
N LEU A 116 12.60 -16.62 -7.84
CA LEU A 116 11.85 -16.44 -9.07
C LEU A 116 12.65 -15.67 -10.10
#